data_c6b32038de2a37d65aee78b8c421b933
#
_entry.id   c6b32038de2a37d65aee78b8c421b933
#
_cell.length_a   1.000
_cell.length_b   1.000
_cell.length_c   1.000
_cell.angle_alpha   90.00
_cell.angle_beta   90.00
_cell.angle_gamma   90.00
#
_symmetry.space_group_name_H-M   'P 1'
#
loop_
_entity.id
_entity.type
_entity.pdbx_description
1 polymer ?
#
loop_
_entity_poly.entity_id
_entity_poly.type
_entity_poly.pdbx_seq_one_letter_code
_entity_poly.pdbx_strand_id
1 'polypeptide(L)'
;MPNEISSAVKEELFSVRKLNKKILDCKLCPRLTEYIGIVEKHQTKKFINQVYWAKPVPSFGDPKAKLLIIGLAPAMHGGNRTGRIFTGDSSGDWLVRALYETGFANKPFSVSRNDGLRLKDAYLTAAVRCAPPNNKPNSTEISNCSQYLSAEINMLERTTKVIVVLGKVAFDAFCSISNITGLKFGHNRIYTIDVDKTLIVSYHPSRRNTNTYTLTWQMWISIFKTARSIITPEKKNVYAKIAVES
;
A
#
# COMPACT_ATOMS: atom_id res chain seq x y z
N MET A 1 24.68 11.11 21.31
CA MET A 1 23.40 11.34 22.00
C MET A 1 22.33 10.61 21.23
N PRO A 2 21.62 9.62 21.76
CA PRO A 2 20.50 9.01 21.05
C PRO A 2 19.37 10.05 21.00
N ASN A 3 18.89 10.35 19.78
CA ASN A 3 17.73 11.22 19.55
C ASN A 3 16.53 10.68 20.34
N GLU A 4 16.07 11.41 21.34
CA GLU A 4 14.82 11.11 22.03
C GLU A 4 13.65 11.23 21.04
N ILE A 5 12.99 10.11 20.79
CA ILE A 5 11.77 10.06 19.97
C ILE A 5 10.70 10.85 20.73
N SER A 6 10.12 11.87 20.08
CA SER A 6 9.07 12.71 20.68
C SER A 6 7.87 11.89 21.15
N SER A 7 7.14 12.36 22.18
CA SER A 7 5.97 11.67 22.76
C SER A 7 4.90 11.34 21.69
N ALA A 8 4.64 12.25 20.76
CA ALA A 8 3.70 12.05 19.64
C ALA A 8 4.11 10.89 18.73
N VAL A 9 5.42 10.73 18.44
CA VAL A 9 5.92 9.60 17.62
C VAL A 9 5.80 8.28 18.38
N LYS A 10 6.01 8.28 19.70
CA LYS A 10 5.81 7.09 20.53
C LYS A 10 4.34 6.66 20.53
N GLU A 11 3.40 7.61 20.59
CA GLU A 11 1.96 7.37 20.57
C GLU A 11 1.48 6.83 19.22
N GLU A 12 1.93 7.39 18.09
CA GLU A 12 1.64 6.90 16.73
C GLU A 12 2.19 5.48 16.51
N LEU A 13 3.44 5.21 16.90
CA LEU A 13 4.03 3.87 16.85
C LEU A 13 3.27 2.86 17.70
N PHE A 14 2.79 3.27 18.87
CA PHE A 14 1.97 2.43 19.75
C PHE A 14 0.62 2.10 19.08
N SER A 15 -0.01 3.08 18.45
CA SER A 15 -1.27 2.92 17.71
C SER A 15 -1.14 1.94 16.55
N VAL A 16 -0.08 2.08 15.71
CA VAL A 16 0.21 1.13 14.60
C VAL A 16 0.43 -0.29 15.13
N ARG A 17 1.22 -0.45 16.19
CA ARG A 17 1.49 -1.78 16.78
C ARG A 17 0.21 -2.42 17.32
N LYS A 18 -0.64 -1.66 18.00
CA LYS A 18 -1.92 -2.13 18.54
C LYS A 18 -2.87 -2.57 17.41
N LEU A 19 -2.95 -1.79 16.33
CA LEU A 19 -3.76 -2.14 15.16
C LEU A 19 -3.22 -3.39 14.46
N ASN A 20 -1.92 -3.47 14.23
CA ASN A 20 -1.29 -4.65 13.64
C ASN A 20 -1.54 -5.92 14.46
N LYS A 21 -1.51 -5.84 15.80
CA LYS A 21 -1.87 -6.97 16.66
C LYS A 21 -3.32 -7.40 16.45
N LYS A 22 -4.28 -6.46 16.40
CA LYS A 22 -5.68 -6.77 16.10
C LYS A 22 -5.86 -7.42 14.72
N ILE A 23 -5.10 -6.98 13.70
CA ILE A 23 -5.12 -7.59 12.38
C ILE A 23 -4.63 -9.05 12.45
N LEU A 24 -3.51 -9.29 13.12
CA LEU A 24 -2.91 -10.62 13.26
C LEU A 24 -3.84 -11.64 13.94
N ASP A 25 -4.61 -11.18 14.91
CA ASP A 25 -5.52 -12.02 15.70
C ASP A 25 -6.92 -12.15 15.06
N CYS A 26 -7.14 -11.53 13.87
CA CYS A 26 -8.44 -11.48 13.21
C CYS A 26 -8.88 -12.85 12.66
N LYS A 27 -10.15 -13.22 12.94
CA LYS A 27 -10.81 -14.45 12.46
C LYS A 27 -12.19 -14.17 11.85
N LEU A 28 -12.48 -12.95 11.43
CA LEU A 28 -13.81 -12.55 10.96
C LEU A 28 -14.26 -13.19 9.65
N CYS A 29 -13.34 -13.79 8.88
CA CYS A 29 -13.61 -14.37 7.57
C CYS A 29 -13.21 -15.87 7.56
N PRO A 30 -14.09 -16.81 7.98
CA PRO A 30 -13.77 -18.24 8.05
C PRO A 30 -13.22 -18.79 6.72
N ARG A 31 -13.85 -18.46 5.58
CA ARG A 31 -13.39 -18.88 4.25
C ARG A 31 -11.92 -18.48 3.98
N LEU A 32 -11.51 -17.27 4.38
CA LEU A 32 -10.13 -16.82 4.16
C LEU A 32 -9.15 -17.45 5.14
N THR A 33 -9.53 -17.59 6.41
CA THR A 33 -8.67 -18.23 7.42
C THR A 33 -8.44 -19.70 7.12
N GLU A 34 -9.47 -20.43 6.66
CA GLU A 34 -9.34 -21.80 6.19
C GLU A 34 -8.45 -21.88 4.95
N TYR A 35 -8.71 -21.03 3.95
CA TYR A 35 -7.96 -21.04 2.70
C TYR A 35 -6.45 -20.79 2.89
N ILE A 36 -6.05 -19.79 3.68
CA ILE A 36 -4.63 -19.53 3.95
C ILE A 36 -3.94 -20.69 4.67
N GLY A 37 -4.66 -21.41 5.55
CA GLY A 37 -4.16 -22.62 6.21
C GLY A 37 -4.04 -23.82 5.26
N ILE A 38 -4.95 -23.97 4.28
CA ILE A 38 -4.85 -25.02 3.25
C ILE A 38 -3.62 -24.76 2.36
N VAL A 39 -3.40 -23.51 1.95
CA VAL A 39 -2.25 -23.15 1.08
C VAL A 39 -0.92 -23.39 1.76
N GLU A 40 -0.83 -23.20 3.06
CA GLU A 40 0.37 -23.54 3.83
C GLU A 40 0.73 -25.02 3.69
N LYS A 41 -0.28 -25.90 3.68
CA LYS A 41 -0.12 -27.37 3.55
C LYS A 41 0.12 -27.84 2.11
N HIS A 42 -0.34 -27.07 1.11
CA HIS A 42 -0.30 -27.43 -0.32
C HIS A 42 0.57 -26.44 -1.11
N GLN A 43 1.83 -26.36 -0.76
CA GLN A 43 2.80 -25.44 -1.38
C GLN A 43 3.09 -25.83 -2.83
N THR A 44 3.37 -24.81 -3.67
CA THR A 44 3.85 -25.06 -5.04
C THR A 44 5.30 -25.56 -5.03
N LYS A 45 5.72 -26.28 -6.08
CA LYS A 45 7.11 -26.77 -6.24
C LYS A 45 8.16 -25.68 -6.01
N LYS A 46 7.87 -24.43 -6.41
CA LYS A 46 8.78 -23.27 -6.24
C LYS A 46 9.02 -22.90 -4.77
N PHE A 47 8.07 -23.16 -3.91
CA PHE A 47 8.08 -22.74 -2.50
C PHE A 47 7.97 -23.91 -1.53
N ILE A 48 8.21 -25.13 -2.02
CA ILE A 48 8.22 -26.33 -1.18
C ILE A 48 9.23 -26.17 -0.05
N ASN A 49 8.90 -26.63 1.14
CA ASN A 49 9.71 -26.52 2.36
C ASN A 49 9.87 -25.09 2.92
N GLN A 50 9.18 -24.08 2.38
CA GLN A 50 9.15 -22.75 2.99
C GLN A 50 8.03 -22.67 4.05
N VAL A 51 8.35 -22.16 5.22
CA VAL A 51 7.34 -21.86 6.23
C VAL A 51 6.56 -20.63 5.78
N TYR A 52 5.26 -20.80 5.53
CA TYR A 52 4.38 -19.68 5.19
C TYR A 52 3.96 -18.95 6.46
N TRP A 53 3.78 -17.64 6.32
CA TRP A 53 3.18 -16.82 7.37
C TRP A 53 1.76 -17.28 7.71
N ALA A 54 0.93 -17.55 6.70
CA ALA A 54 -0.42 -18.12 6.75
C ALA A 54 -1.34 -17.48 7.81
N LYS A 55 -1.24 -16.19 8.00
CA LYS A 55 -2.03 -15.37 8.92
C LYS A 55 -2.44 -14.06 8.23
N PRO A 56 -3.40 -13.31 8.76
CA PRO A 56 -3.68 -11.95 8.27
C PRO A 56 -2.38 -11.13 8.21
N VAL A 57 -2.21 -10.37 7.12
CA VAL A 57 -0.98 -9.63 6.87
C VAL A 57 -1.15 -8.18 7.32
N PRO A 58 -0.32 -7.70 8.26
CA PRO A 58 -0.36 -6.32 8.71
C PRO A 58 0.14 -5.37 7.62
N SER A 59 -0.15 -4.10 7.80
CA SER A 59 0.39 -3.04 6.96
C SER A 59 1.86 -2.79 7.25
N PHE A 60 2.53 -2.06 6.34
CA PHE A 60 3.96 -1.84 6.40
C PHE A 60 4.31 -0.43 5.93
N GLY A 61 5.12 0.28 6.67
CA GLY A 61 5.66 1.56 6.26
C GLY A 61 5.91 2.55 7.39
N ASP A 62 5.99 3.82 7.00
CA ASP A 62 6.23 4.94 7.88
C ASP A 62 4.91 5.35 8.59
N PRO A 63 4.82 5.37 9.92
CA PRO A 63 3.63 5.81 10.64
C PRO A 63 3.31 7.30 10.43
N LYS A 64 4.22 8.09 9.86
CA LYS A 64 4.03 9.49 9.46
C LYS A 64 3.98 9.66 7.94
N ALA A 65 3.52 8.64 7.24
CA ALA A 65 3.50 8.63 5.78
C ALA A 65 2.69 9.80 5.20
N LYS A 66 3.27 10.41 4.18
CA LYS A 66 2.59 11.39 3.32
C LYS A 66 1.95 10.74 2.10
N LEU A 67 2.38 9.51 1.78
CA LEU A 67 1.86 8.65 0.70
C LEU A 67 1.25 7.40 1.30
N LEU A 68 -0.07 7.26 1.19
CA LEU A 68 -0.79 6.02 1.52
C LEU A 68 -1.06 5.22 0.25
N ILE A 69 -0.65 3.96 0.21
CA ILE A 69 -0.86 3.07 -0.94
C ILE A 69 -1.78 1.92 -0.51
N ILE A 70 -2.90 1.78 -1.22
CA ILE A 70 -3.94 0.80 -0.91
C ILE A 70 -4.03 -0.23 -2.03
N GLY A 71 -3.72 -1.49 -1.72
CA GLY A 71 -3.90 -2.63 -2.61
C GLY A 71 -5.20 -3.39 -2.38
N LEU A 72 -5.36 -4.49 -3.09
CA LEU A 72 -6.50 -5.39 -2.94
C LEU A 72 -6.37 -6.27 -1.70
N ALA A 73 -5.38 -7.14 -1.69
CA ALA A 73 -5.13 -8.15 -0.68
C ALA A 73 -3.70 -8.72 -0.83
N PRO A 74 -3.16 -9.42 0.18
CA PRO A 74 -1.92 -10.15 0.04
C PRO A 74 -2.04 -11.23 -1.03
N ALA A 75 -1.02 -11.37 -1.89
CA ALA A 75 -0.93 -12.49 -2.81
C ALA A 75 -0.62 -13.79 -2.03
N MET A 76 -1.19 -14.92 -2.49
CA MET A 76 -1.04 -16.22 -1.86
C MET A 76 0.42 -16.62 -1.63
N HIS A 77 1.24 -16.54 -2.66
CA HIS A 77 2.67 -16.87 -2.60
C HIS A 77 3.59 -15.65 -2.40
N GLY A 78 3.01 -14.46 -2.20
CA GLY A 78 3.66 -13.21 -1.84
C GLY A 78 3.47 -12.88 -0.37
N GLY A 79 2.62 -11.90 -0.06
CA GLY A 79 2.36 -11.43 1.29
C GLY A 79 1.89 -12.50 2.26
N ASN A 80 1.05 -13.46 1.83
CA ASN A 80 0.62 -14.58 2.67
C ASN A 80 1.75 -15.57 3.00
N ARG A 81 2.75 -15.69 2.12
CA ARG A 81 3.95 -16.49 2.38
C ARG A 81 4.93 -15.75 3.28
N THR A 82 5.18 -14.47 3.02
CA THR A 82 6.26 -13.72 3.64
C THR A 82 5.86 -12.99 4.93
N GLY A 83 4.57 -12.77 5.17
CA GLY A 83 4.06 -11.98 6.30
C GLY A 83 4.22 -10.47 6.14
N ARG A 84 4.59 -9.99 4.96
CA ARG A 84 4.64 -8.54 4.64
C ARG A 84 3.93 -8.28 3.31
N ILE A 85 3.06 -7.27 3.30
CA ILE A 85 2.32 -6.87 2.11
C ILE A 85 3.28 -6.47 0.98
N PHE A 86 2.93 -6.71 -0.28
CA PHE A 86 3.75 -6.42 -1.48
C PHE A 86 5.18 -6.97 -1.37
N THR A 87 5.32 -8.23 -0.92
CA THR A 87 6.62 -8.85 -0.71
C THR A 87 6.66 -10.26 -1.30
N GLY A 88 7.68 -10.54 -2.11
CA GLY A 88 7.95 -11.88 -2.65
C GLY A 88 7.05 -12.30 -3.81
N ASP A 89 6.46 -11.36 -4.52
CA ASP A 89 5.70 -11.55 -5.76
C ASP A 89 5.94 -10.41 -6.75
N SER A 90 5.57 -10.61 -8.01
CA SER A 90 5.84 -9.64 -9.08
C SER A 90 5.17 -8.28 -8.90
N SER A 91 4.03 -8.21 -8.22
CA SER A 91 3.38 -6.93 -7.94
C SER A 91 4.17 -6.14 -6.90
N GLY A 92 4.71 -6.84 -5.90
CA GLY A 92 5.63 -6.27 -4.91
C GLY A 92 6.93 -5.77 -5.56
N ASP A 93 7.50 -6.54 -6.49
CA ASP A 93 8.73 -6.14 -7.21
C ASP A 93 8.51 -4.82 -7.98
N TRP A 94 7.40 -4.71 -8.70
CA TRP A 94 7.03 -3.49 -9.42
C TRP A 94 6.82 -2.30 -8.48
N LEU A 95 6.10 -2.52 -7.38
CA LEU A 95 5.79 -1.44 -6.44
C LEU A 95 7.06 -0.97 -5.73
N VAL A 96 7.84 -1.87 -5.15
CA VAL A 96 9.00 -1.49 -4.33
C VAL A 96 10.09 -0.87 -5.20
N ARG A 97 10.29 -1.35 -6.44
CA ARG A 97 11.18 -0.70 -7.40
C ARG A 97 10.75 0.73 -7.71
N ALA A 98 9.45 0.99 -7.97
CA ALA A 98 8.95 2.33 -8.22
C ALA A 98 9.12 3.25 -6.99
N LEU A 99 8.86 2.73 -5.79
CA LEU A 99 9.07 3.46 -4.54
C LEU A 99 10.55 3.81 -4.31
N TYR A 100 11.47 2.90 -4.66
CA TYR A 100 12.91 3.16 -4.59
C TYR A 100 13.33 4.25 -5.58
N GLU A 101 12.95 4.13 -6.85
CA GLU A 101 13.29 5.11 -7.90
C GLU A 101 12.70 6.51 -7.62
N THR A 102 11.65 6.60 -6.79
CA THR A 102 11.04 7.87 -6.39
C THR A 102 11.36 8.30 -4.96
N GLY A 103 12.32 7.63 -4.30
CA GLY A 103 12.84 8.02 -2.99
C GLY A 103 11.94 7.70 -1.79
N PHE A 104 10.93 6.82 -1.96
CA PHE A 104 10.09 6.32 -0.88
C PHE A 104 10.58 5.02 -0.22
N ALA A 105 11.54 4.34 -0.81
CA ALA A 105 12.13 3.11 -0.27
C ALA A 105 13.67 3.17 -0.29
N ASN A 106 14.30 2.47 0.66
CA ASN A 106 15.76 2.43 0.79
C ASN A 106 16.44 1.40 -0.13
N LYS A 107 15.67 0.52 -0.78
CA LYS A 107 16.15 -0.52 -1.70
C LYS A 107 15.08 -0.89 -2.73
N PRO A 108 15.48 -1.41 -3.93
CA PRO A 108 14.57 -1.65 -5.04
C PRO A 108 13.83 -3.00 -5.00
N PHE A 109 13.97 -3.79 -3.95
CA PHE A 109 13.38 -5.14 -3.86
C PHE A 109 12.78 -5.43 -2.48
N SER A 110 11.84 -6.39 -2.45
CA SER A 110 11.13 -6.86 -1.26
C SER A 110 10.96 -8.38 -1.34
N VAL A 111 11.84 -9.13 -0.71
CA VAL A 111 11.90 -10.60 -0.83
C VAL A 111 11.42 -11.33 0.41
N SER A 112 11.61 -10.75 1.60
CA SER A 112 11.18 -11.32 2.86
C SER A 112 10.84 -10.24 3.88
N ARG A 113 10.18 -10.62 4.96
CA ARG A 113 9.80 -9.72 6.05
C ARG A 113 11.01 -9.05 6.72
N ASN A 114 12.14 -9.75 6.77
CA ASN A 114 13.36 -9.33 7.48
C ASN A 114 14.49 -8.91 6.53
N ASP A 115 14.20 -8.55 5.29
CA ASP A 115 15.20 -8.19 4.28
C ASP A 115 15.82 -6.78 4.45
N GLY A 116 15.40 -6.03 5.47
CA GLY A 116 15.90 -4.68 5.73
C GLY A 116 15.28 -3.59 4.86
N LEU A 117 14.20 -3.87 4.12
CA LEU A 117 13.42 -2.83 3.44
C LEU A 117 12.83 -1.87 4.48
N ARG A 118 12.98 -0.59 4.23
CA ARG A 118 12.35 0.52 4.98
C ARG A 118 11.72 1.48 4.00
N LEU A 119 10.54 1.98 4.36
CA LEU A 119 9.86 3.04 3.63
C LEU A 119 10.03 4.37 4.37
N LYS A 120 10.12 5.44 3.60
CA LYS A 120 10.17 6.82 4.06
C LYS A 120 9.02 7.58 3.43
N ASP A 121 8.25 8.31 4.24
CA ASP A 121 7.06 9.05 3.80
C ASP A 121 5.98 8.16 3.12
N ALA A 122 6.05 6.83 3.16
CA ALA A 122 5.12 5.93 2.49
C ALA A 122 4.61 4.82 3.41
N TYR A 123 3.34 4.42 3.23
CA TYR A 123 2.67 3.36 3.99
C TYR A 123 1.87 2.47 3.05
N LEU A 124 2.05 1.16 3.15
CA LEU A 124 1.39 0.15 2.33
C LEU A 124 0.30 -0.56 3.13
N THR A 125 -0.88 -0.61 2.56
CA THR A 125 -2.04 -1.30 3.11
C THR A 125 -2.85 -2.02 2.03
N ALA A 126 -3.93 -2.70 2.41
CA ALA A 126 -4.84 -3.37 1.50
C ALA A 126 -6.28 -3.35 2.01
N ALA A 127 -7.24 -3.47 1.08
CA ALA A 127 -8.66 -3.59 1.40
C ALA A 127 -8.97 -4.86 2.21
N VAL A 128 -8.23 -5.95 1.96
CA VAL A 128 -8.39 -7.23 2.69
C VAL A 128 -7.02 -7.70 3.21
N ARG A 129 -7.00 -8.28 4.42
CA ARG A 129 -5.75 -8.66 5.12
C ARG A 129 -5.32 -10.09 4.90
N CYS A 130 -6.17 -10.94 4.36
CA CYS A 130 -5.91 -12.34 4.07
C CYS A 130 -5.91 -12.57 2.57
N ALA A 131 -5.07 -13.49 2.08
CA ALA A 131 -5.07 -13.88 0.68
C ALA A 131 -6.38 -14.59 0.30
N PRO A 132 -7.19 -14.05 -0.62
CA PRO A 132 -8.42 -14.70 -1.04
C PRO A 132 -8.17 -15.70 -2.17
N PRO A 133 -9.00 -16.77 -2.29
CA PRO A 133 -8.97 -17.65 -3.44
C PRO A 133 -9.06 -16.89 -4.76
N ASN A 134 -8.19 -17.23 -5.72
CA ASN A 134 -8.12 -16.59 -7.03
C ASN A 134 -7.96 -15.06 -7.01
N ASN A 135 -7.42 -14.49 -5.92
CA ASN A 135 -7.32 -13.05 -5.67
C ASN A 135 -8.69 -12.33 -5.74
N LYS A 136 -9.77 -13.00 -5.37
CA LYS A 136 -11.15 -12.49 -5.41
C LYS A 136 -11.79 -12.56 -4.01
N PRO A 137 -11.67 -11.53 -3.19
CA PRO A 137 -12.46 -11.42 -1.96
C PRO A 137 -13.94 -11.20 -2.32
N ASN A 138 -14.85 -11.66 -1.47
CA ASN A 138 -16.26 -11.32 -1.58
C ASN A 138 -16.60 -10.02 -0.83
N SER A 139 -17.82 -9.52 -1.01
CA SER A 139 -18.28 -8.25 -0.41
C SER A 139 -18.24 -8.27 1.12
N THR A 140 -18.63 -9.39 1.73
CA THR A 140 -18.61 -9.57 3.19
C THR A 140 -17.17 -9.49 3.73
N GLU A 141 -16.20 -10.08 3.05
CA GLU A 141 -14.79 -10.03 3.46
C GLU A 141 -14.19 -8.63 3.35
N ILE A 142 -14.56 -7.89 2.29
CA ILE A 142 -14.18 -6.47 2.14
C ILE A 142 -14.80 -5.65 3.27
N SER A 143 -16.10 -5.85 3.56
CA SER A 143 -16.80 -5.18 4.64
C SER A 143 -16.19 -5.49 6.02
N ASN A 144 -15.91 -6.76 6.32
CA ASN A 144 -15.28 -7.15 7.58
C ASN A 144 -13.90 -6.53 7.77
N CYS A 145 -13.13 -6.39 6.68
CA CYS A 145 -11.80 -5.79 6.70
C CYS A 145 -11.80 -4.26 6.70
N SER A 146 -12.91 -3.61 6.33
CA SER A 146 -13.02 -2.15 6.19
C SER A 146 -12.65 -1.41 7.47
N GLN A 147 -12.94 -1.96 8.65
CA GLN A 147 -12.59 -1.40 9.94
C GLN A 147 -11.07 -1.17 10.10
N TYR A 148 -10.23 -2.06 9.56
CA TYR A 148 -8.78 -1.91 9.63
C TYR A 148 -8.27 -0.83 8.68
N LEU A 149 -8.79 -0.79 7.46
CA LEU A 149 -8.43 0.24 6.48
C LEU A 149 -8.91 1.62 6.95
N SER A 150 -10.13 1.73 7.50
CA SER A 150 -10.65 2.97 8.08
C SER A 150 -9.78 3.45 9.25
N ALA A 151 -9.38 2.55 10.16
CA ALA A 151 -8.50 2.89 11.27
C ALA A 151 -7.14 3.43 10.80
N GLU A 152 -6.57 2.87 9.71
CA GLU A 152 -5.31 3.35 9.14
C GLU A 152 -5.44 4.70 8.45
N ILE A 153 -6.51 4.91 7.68
CA ILE A 153 -6.80 6.20 7.06
C ILE A 153 -6.89 7.29 8.15
N ASN A 154 -7.65 7.03 9.22
CA ASN A 154 -7.80 7.97 10.33
C ASN A 154 -6.48 8.22 11.06
N MET A 155 -5.69 7.17 11.28
CA MET A 155 -4.40 7.28 11.96
C MET A 155 -3.38 8.11 11.18
N LEU A 156 -3.42 8.02 9.83
CA LEU A 156 -2.53 8.73 8.92
C LEU A 156 -3.12 10.06 8.43
N GLU A 157 -4.32 10.43 8.86
CA GLU A 157 -5.10 11.55 8.31
C GLU A 157 -4.32 12.87 8.31
N ARG A 158 -3.60 13.16 9.40
CA ARG A 158 -2.87 14.42 9.58
C ARG A 158 -1.62 14.53 8.72
N THR A 159 -1.05 13.42 8.28
CA THR A 159 0.22 13.41 7.55
C THR A 159 0.06 13.08 6.08
N THR A 160 -0.97 12.31 5.71
CA THR A 160 -1.22 11.89 4.32
C THR A 160 -1.62 13.05 3.44
N LYS A 161 -0.88 13.24 2.35
CA LYS A 161 -1.17 14.20 1.28
C LYS A 161 -1.63 13.53 -0.01
N VAL A 162 -1.12 12.33 -0.26
CA VAL A 162 -1.44 11.56 -1.47
C VAL A 162 -1.88 10.17 -1.08
N ILE A 163 -3.00 9.73 -1.67
CA ILE A 163 -3.50 8.37 -1.57
C ILE A 163 -3.42 7.75 -2.97
N VAL A 164 -2.76 6.60 -3.10
CA VAL A 164 -2.71 5.82 -4.34
C VAL A 164 -3.51 4.54 -4.16
N VAL A 165 -4.52 4.32 -4.99
CA VAL A 165 -5.33 3.09 -4.98
C VAL A 165 -4.97 2.21 -6.18
N LEU A 166 -4.67 0.94 -5.92
CA LEU A 166 -4.17 -0.02 -6.91
C LEU A 166 -5.26 -1.02 -7.29
N GLY A 167 -5.94 -0.77 -8.40
CA GLY A 167 -7.01 -1.60 -8.95
C GLY A 167 -8.41 -1.20 -8.46
N LYS A 168 -9.43 -1.70 -9.21
CA LYS A 168 -10.84 -1.31 -9.02
C LYS A 168 -11.36 -1.61 -7.60
N VAL A 169 -11.05 -2.78 -7.05
CA VAL A 169 -11.55 -3.17 -5.72
C VAL A 169 -10.96 -2.30 -4.61
N ALA A 170 -9.66 -1.95 -4.68
CA ALA A 170 -9.04 -1.03 -3.73
C ALA A 170 -9.64 0.38 -3.85
N PHE A 171 -9.92 0.84 -5.08
CA PHE A 171 -10.60 2.10 -5.34
C PHE A 171 -11.99 2.12 -4.72
N ASP A 172 -12.81 1.09 -4.96
CA ASP A 172 -14.18 1.02 -4.44
C ASP A 172 -14.18 0.93 -2.91
N ALA A 173 -13.29 0.15 -2.32
CA ALA A 173 -13.17 0.04 -0.87
C ALA A 173 -12.79 1.39 -0.24
N PHE A 174 -11.83 2.11 -0.85
CA PHE A 174 -11.46 3.45 -0.38
C PHE A 174 -12.61 4.44 -0.49
N CYS A 175 -13.28 4.51 -1.65
CA CYS A 175 -14.41 5.42 -1.86
C CYS A 175 -15.56 5.14 -0.87
N SER A 176 -15.87 3.87 -0.65
CA SER A 176 -16.91 3.46 0.30
C SER A 176 -16.60 3.89 1.74
N ILE A 177 -15.36 3.64 2.21
CA ILE A 177 -14.94 3.99 3.57
C ILE A 177 -14.88 5.51 3.78
N SER A 178 -14.49 6.25 2.74
CA SER A 178 -14.36 7.71 2.78
C SER A 178 -15.65 8.45 2.41
N ASN A 179 -16.75 7.74 2.17
CA ASN A 179 -18.04 8.29 1.71
C ASN A 179 -17.93 9.16 0.45
N ILE A 180 -17.01 8.80 -0.46
CA ILE A 180 -16.79 9.52 -1.72
C ILE A 180 -17.60 8.87 -2.83
N THR A 181 -18.41 9.66 -3.54
CA THR A 181 -19.26 9.22 -4.66
C THR A 181 -18.90 9.96 -5.94
N GLY A 182 -19.37 9.47 -7.11
CA GLY A 182 -19.23 10.16 -8.40
C GLY A 182 -17.85 10.03 -9.06
N LEU A 183 -16.83 9.49 -8.39
CA LEU A 183 -15.52 9.28 -9.00
C LEU A 183 -15.52 8.06 -9.93
N LYS A 184 -14.73 8.13 -11.01
CA LYS A 184 -14.60 7.05 -12.00
C LYS A 184 -13.26 6.36 -11.87
N PHE A 185 -13.24 5.03 -11.82
CA PHE A 185 -12.02 4.25 -11.89
C PHE A 185 -11.33 4.40 -13.26
N GLY A 186 -10.03 4.53 -13.28
CA GLY A 186 -9.19 4.57 -14.49
C GLY A 186 -7.72 4.82 -14.12
N HIS A 187 -6.79 4.30 -14.92
CA HIS A 187 -5.38 4.53 -14.68
C HIS A 187 -5.01 6.00 -14.82
N ASN A 188 -4.17 6.50 -13.92
CA ASN A 188 -3.69 7.89 -13.86
C ASN A 188 -4.80 8.94 -13.71
N ARG A 189 -5.97 8.56 -13.17
CA ARG A 189 -6.95 9.56 -12.75
C ARG A 189 -6.53 10.17 -11.43
N ILE A 190 -6.58 11.49 -11.38
CA ILE A 190 -6.17 12.30 -10.22
C ILE A 190 -7.38 13.10 -9.78
N TYR A 191 -7.68 13.04 -8.48
CA TYR A 191 -8.80 13.74 -7.87
C TYR A 191 -8.33 14.48 -6.63
N THR A 192 -8.72 15.73 -6.48
CA THR A 192 -8.65 16.43 -5.20
C THR A 192 -9.83 15.96 -4.36
N ILE A 193 -9.58 15.33 -3.23
CA ILE A 193 -10.61 14.73 -2.36
C ILE A 193 -10.79 15.50 -1.04
N ASP A 194 -9.86 16.40 -0.74
CA ASP A 194 -9.89 17.34 0.38
C ASP A 194 -8.95 18.51 0.05
N VAL A 195 -8.93 19.56 0.86
CA VAL A 195 -8.14 20.79 0.66
C VAL A 195 -6.68 20.50 0.33
N ASP A 196 -6.08 19.50 0.99
CA ASP A 196 -4.66 19.15 0.84
C ASP A 196 -4.43 17.67 0.50
N LYS A 197 -5.49 16.92 0.12
CA LYS A 197 -5.42 15.48 -0.16
C LYS A 197 -5.75 15.17 -1.62
N THR A 198 -4.86 14.45 -2.24
CA THR A 198 -4.98 14.00 -3.64
C THR A 198 -5.12 12.48 -3.68
N LEU A 199 -6.13 12.00 -4.40
CA LEU A 199 -6.31 10.58 -4.75
C LEU A 199 -5.75 10.34 -6.16
N ILE A 200 -4.84 9.40 -6.32
CA ILE A 200 -4.34 8.93 -7.61
C ILE A 200 -4.80 7.47 -7.79
N VAL A 201 -5.48 7.23 -8.90
CA VAL A 201 -6.03 5.91 -9.23
C VAL A 201 -5.11 5.21 -10.24
N SER A 202 -4.77 3.96 -9.98
CA SER A 202 -3.93 3.17 -10.88
C SER A 202 -4.50 1.78 -11.15
N TYR A 203 -4.18 1.22 -12.31
CA TYR A 203 -4.30 -0.21 -12.52
C TYR A 203 -3.37 -0.95 -11.55
N HIS A 204 -3.76 -2.16 -11.15
CA HIS A 204 -2.93 -3.01 -10.30
C HIS A 204 -1.75 -3.58 -11.14
N PRO A 205 -0.51 -3.62 -10.60
CA PRO A 205 0.67 -4.16 -11.30
C PRO A 205 0.67 -5.70 -11.28
N SER A 206 -0.48 -6.31 -11.62
CA SER A 206 -0.60 -7.75 -11.76
C SER A 206 0.14 -8.25 -13.00
N ARG A 207 0.61 -9.51 -12.98
CA ARG A 207 1.23 -10.16 -14.14
C ARG A 207 0.36 -10.05 -15.40
N ARG A 208 -0.97 -10.14 -15.25
CA ARG A 208 -1.87 -9.95 -16.38
C ARG A 208 -1.67 -8.58 -17.03
N ASN A 209 -1.75 -7.51 -16.23
CA ASN A 209 -1.66 -6.14 -16.75
C ASN A 209 -0.26 -5.81 -17.28
N THR A 210 0.79 -6.31 -16.63
CA THR A 210 2.18 -6.03 -17.03
C THR A 210 2.59 -6.84 -18.26
N ASN A 211 2.20 -8.11 -18.37
CA ASN A 211 2.53 -8.97 -19.51
C ASN A 211 1.72 -8.63 -20.76
N THR A 212 0.51 -8.06 -20.61
CA THR A 212 -0.31 -7.61 -21.75
C THR A 212 -0.09 -6.14 -22.10
N TYR A 213 0.89 -5.49 -21.49
CA TYR A 213 1.18 -4.06 -21.68
C TYR A 213 0.00 -3.13 -21.38
N THR A 214 -1.07 -3.62 -20.72
CA THR A 214 -2.14 -2.78 -20.17
C THR A 214 -1.60 -1.79 -19.15
N LEU A 215 -0.51 -2.16 -18.48
CA LEU A 215 0.27 -1.31 -17.59
C LEU A 215 1.75 -1.44 -17.96
N THR A 216 2.34 -0.40 -18.55
CA THR A 216 3.77 -0.33 -18.83
C THR A 216 4.55 0.24 -17.64
N TRP A 217 5.89 0.08 -17.65
CA TRP A 217 6.73 0.65 -16.60
C TRP A 217 6.63 2.19 -16.55
N GLN A 218 6.61 2.85 -17.69
CA GLN A 218 6.48 4.30 -17.80
C GLN A 218 5.16 4.80 -17.21
N MET A 219 4.05 4.13 -17.52
CA MET A 219 2.75 4.43 -16.94
C MET A 219 2.77 4.24 -15.42
N TRP A 220 3.42 3.17 -14.94
CA TRP A 220 3.49 2.84 -13.53
C TRP A 220 4.32 3.83 -12.71
N ILE A 221 5.55 4.11 -13.17
CA ILE A 221 6.46 5.00 -12.45
C ILE A 221 5.94 6.45 -12.41
N SER A 222 5.17 6.88 -13.43
CA SER A 222 4.58 8.23 -13.46
C SER A 222 3.65 8.50 -12.28
N ILE A 223 2.92 7.49 -11.79
CA ILE A 223 2.05 7.60 -10.60
C ILE A 223 2.87 8.07 -9.38
N PHE A 224 4.02 7.46 -9.14
CA PHE A 224 4.85 7.75 -7.96
C PHE A 224 5.69 9.01 -8.13
N LYS A 225 6.07 9.37 -9.36
CA LYS A 225 6.69 10.67 -9.68
C LYS A 225 5.69 11.80 -9.40
N THR A 226 4.45 11.67 -9.84
CA THR A 226 3.36 12.62 -9.52
C THR A 226 3.12 12.70 -8.02
N ALA A 227 3.04 11.57 -7.32
CA ALA A 227 2.89 11.55 -5.87
C ALA A 227 4.06 12.29 -5.17
N ARG A 228 5.30 12.07 -5.63
CA ARG A 228 6.48 12.75 -5.06
C ARG A 228 6.45 14.25 -5.30
N SER A 229 6.07 14.70 -6.50
CA SER A 229 5.99 16.15 -6.80
C SER A 229 4.93 16.87 -5.97
N ILE A 230 3.80 16.22 -5.67
CA ILE A 230 2.76 16.76 -4.78
C ILE A 230 3.27 16.84 -3.33
N ILE A 231 3.95 15.80 -2.85
CA ILE A 231 4.45 15.72 -1.47
C ILE A 231 5.62 16.68 -1.22
N THR A 232 6.46 16.85 -2.23
CA THR A 232 7.66 17.72 -2.16
C THR A 232 7.67 18.62 -3.40
N PRO A 233 6.84 19.67 -3.42
CA PRO A 233 6.86 20.60 -4.52
C PRO A 233 8.25 21.25 -4.61
N GLU A 234 8.84 21.25 -5.80
CA GLU A 234 10.07 21.99 -6.05
C GLU A 234 9.84 23.45 -5.64
N LYS A 235 10.73 24.00 -4.83
CA LYS A 235 10.72 25.44 -4.56
C LYS A 235 10.92 26.14 -5.91
N LYS A 236 9.84 26.69 -6.49
CA LYS A 236 9.96 27.58 -7.65
C LYS A 236 10.97 28.64 -7.26
N ASN A 237 12.06 28.70 -7.98
CA ASN A 237 13.11 29.71 -7.78
C ASN A 237 12.47 31.08 -8.05
N VAL A 238 12.01 31.77 -7.01
CA VAL A 238 11.37 33.10 -7.08
C VAL A 238 12.36 34.16 -7.58
N TYR A 239 13.64 33.83 -7.66
CA TYR A 239 14.71 34.77 -8.07
C TYR A 239 14.93 34.89 -9.59
N ALA A 240 14.17 34.14 -10.43
CA ALA A 240 14.32 34.26 -11.89
C ALA A 240 13.51 35.38 -12.54
N LYS A 241 12.87 36.29 -11.77
CA LYS A 241 12.05 37.41 -12.29
C LYS A 241 12.61 38.79 -12.04
N ILE A 242 13.84 38.95 -11.54
CA ILE A 242 14.43 40.30 -11.26
C ILE A 242 15.59 40.63 -12.22
N ALA A 243 15.83 39.90 -13.28
CA ALA A 243 16.94 40.16 -14.21
C ALA A 243 16.49 40.41 -15.65
N VAL A 244 15.38 41.13 -15.86
CA VAL A 244 15.06 41.74 -17.17
C VAL A 244 14.28 43.02 -16.93
N GLU A 245 14.92 44.02 -16.34
CA GLU A 245 14.59 45.46 -16.45
C GLU A 245 15.77 46.23 -15.85
N SER A 246 16.84 46.37 -16.66
CA SER A 246 17.82 47.43 -16.51
C SER A 246 18.59 47.59 -17.82
#